data_57cbe6c7d4f31cfc811b345d39dbf616
#
_entry.id   57cbe6c7d4f31cfc811b345d39dbf616
#
_cell.length_a   1.000
_cell.length_b   1.000
_cell.length_c   1.000
_cell.angle_alpha   90.00
_cell.angle_beta   90.00
_cell.angle_gamma   90.00
#
_symmetry.space_group_name_H-M   'P 1'
#
loop_
_entity.id
_entity.type
_entity.pdbx_description
1 polymer ?
#
loop_
_entity_poly.entity_id
_entity_poly.type
_entity_poly.pdbx_seq_one_letter_code
_entity_poly.pdbx_strand_id
1 'polypeptide(L)'
;MDELLLRQMPHSTEAEQAVLGSMLIDAACVKDVMDQLQPDDFYLRQNREIFETIYTMFVYSRPIDGLTVAGELEKAGLANDGTRAYLAQLMEVTPTSANVLEYVRLVREKALLRSVAAAAAEITAMVQEGTGAPGDVLEAAEQKIYAIRRGRSAQSMATIQVVLQEVMEHLAELSAQGGKTLPGLSTGFSAVDGKINGLNKSDLLLLAARPGMGKTSMALNVALNAAKESGQTVAVFSLEMSRDQLVTRLLASEGLIENTRLISGDLRESDWVKIAEGASSLSRLDIRIDDNPLLTVADMNAKCRRIENLGLVVIDYLQLMTSAGGKGYSGENRQQAVSDISRMLKIMAKELQVPVLCLSQLSRANEKREDKRPMLSDLRESGAIEQDADIVMFLYRDDYYKEDSEKRNIAECIVAKNRHGETGTVELRWMPEYTTFGTLENRYDEE
;
A
#
# COMPACT_ATOMS: atom_id res chain seq x y z
N MET A 1 19.47 -24.01 29.24
CA MET A 1 19.36 -23.80 27.77
C MET A 1 18.90 -25.05 27.01
N ASP A 2 18.88 -26.22 27.66
CA ASP A 2 18.51 -27.49 26.99
C ASP A 2 17.03 -27.88 27.00
N GLU A 3 16.19 -27.22 27.76
CA GLU A 3 14.74 -27.54 27.81
C GLU A 3 13.93 -27.01 26.60
N LEU A 4 14.46 -26.04 25.86
CA LEU A 4 13.80 -25.49 24.66
C LEU A 4 14.00 -26.37 23.41
N LEU A 5 15.06 -27.20 23.38
CA LEU A 5 15.38 -28.08 22.26
C LEU A 5 14.58 -29.39 22.25
N LEU A 6 13.86 -29.72 23.32
CA LEU A 6 13.03 -30.94 23.44
C LEU A 6 11.56 -30.74 23.06
N ARG A 7 11.11 -29.52 22.76
CA ARG A 7 9.75 -29.31 22.26
C ARG A 7 9.69 -29.65 20.77
N GLN A 8 8.95 -30.69 20.45
CA GLN A 8 8.63 -31.03 19.07
C GLN A 8 8.05 -29.81 18.36
N MET A 9 8.55 -29.51 17.15
CA MET A 9 8.01 -28.42 16.32
C MET A 9 6.54 -28.65 16.03
N PRO A 10 5.70 -27.61 15.97
CA PRO A 10 4.27 -27.74 15.69
C PRO A 10 4.00 -28.50 14.39
N HIS A 11 3.31 -29.63 14.48
CA HIS A 11 2.89 -30.45 13.34
C HIS A 11 1.60 -31.21 13.66
N SER A 12 0.96 -31.78 12.67
CA SER A 12 -0.12 -32.76 12.81
C SER A 12 0.09 -33.86 11.78
N THR A 13 0.61 -34.98 12.23
CA THR A 13 0.84 -36.18 11.40
C THR A 13 -0.47 -36.65 10.75
N GLU A 14 -1.55 -36.65 11.53
CA GLU A 14 -2.86 -37.07 11.07
C GLU A 14 -3.40 -36.17 9.93
N ALA A 15 -3.23 -34.87 10.07
CA ALA A 15 -3.66 -33.92 9.02
C ALA A 15 -2.83 -34.08 7.75
N GLU A 16 -1.50 -34.22 7.88
CA GLU A 16 -0.60 -34.44 6.72
C GLU A 16 -0.98 -35.75 5.99
N GLN A 17 -1.22 -36.85 6.76
CA GLN A 17 -1.64 -38.13 6.21
C GLN A 17 -3.00 -38.04 5.52
N ALA A 18 -3.96 -37.33 6.13
CA ALA A 18 -5.30 -37.15 5.57
C ALA A 18 -5.27 -36.32 4.27
N VAL A 19 -4.41 -35.30 4.16
CA VAL A 19 -4.21 -34.55 2.91
C VAL A 19 -3.69 -35.47 1.81
N LEU A 20 -2.59 -36.18 2.06
CA LEU A 20 -1.99 -37.08 1.08
C LEU A 20 -2.93 -38.25 0.70
N GLY A 21 -3.60 -38.84 1.69
CA GLY A 21 -4.59 -39.89 1.45
C GLY A 21 -5.74 -39.38 0.56
N SER A 22 -6.26 -38.19 0.81
CA SER A 22 -7.29 -37.57 -0.04
C SER A 22 -6.83 -37.43 -1.49
N MET A 23 -5.60 -36.96 -1.71
CA MET A 23 -5.00 -36.77 -3.06
C MET A 23 -4.79 -38.10 -3.78
N LEU A 24 -4.52 -39.21 -3.06
CA LEU A 24 -4.33 -40.53 -3.64
C LEU A 24 -5.67 -41.22 -3.99
N ILE A 25 -6.77 -40.89 -3.28
CA ILE A 25 -8.09 -41.45 -3.49
C ILE A 25 -8.86 -40.69 -4.56
N ASP A 26 -8.70 -39.34 -4.57
CA ASP A 26 -9.49 -38.45 -5.43
C ASP A 26 -8.57 -37.42 -6.10
N ALA A 27 -8.23 -37.66 -7.38
CA ALA A 27 -7.40 -36.77 -8.16
C ALA A 27 -8.04 -35.37 -8.39
N ALA A 28 -9.37 -35.21 -8.21
CA ALA A 28 -10.04 -33.93 -8.38
C ALA A 28 -9.63 -32.92 -7.30
N CYS A 29 -9.36 -33.37 -6.07
CA CYS A 29 -8.95 -32.49 -4.98
C CYS A 29 -7.47 -32.06 -5.07
N VAL A 30 -6.66 -32.68 -5.91
CA VAL A 30 -5.22 -32.40 -6.01
C VAL A 30 -4.97 -30.94 -6.33
N LYS A 31 -5.72 -30.35 -7.26
CA LYS A 31 -5.60 -28.95 -7.62
C LYS A 31 -5.83 -28.02 -6.43
N ASP A 32 -6.90 -28.23 -5.69
CA ASP A 32 -7.29 -27.37 -4.56
C ASP A 32 -6.26 -27.44 -3.42
N VAL A 33 -5.61 -28.61 -3.25
CA VAL A 33 -4.51 -28.80 -2.29
C VAL A 33 -3.25 -28.09 -2.77
N MET A 34 -2.88 -28.24 -4.07
CA MET A 34 -1.69 -27.62 -4.66
C MET A 34 -1.75 -26.09 -4.65
N ASP A 35 -2.94 -25.52 -4.75
CA ASP A 35 -3.14 -24.05 -4.68
C ASP A 35 -2.87 -23.48 -3.27
N GLN A 36 -2.85 -24.33 -2.22
CA GLN A 36 -2.78 -23.89 -0.83
C GLN A 36 -1.58 -24.39 -0.05
N LEU A 37 -0.97 -25.51 -0.43
CA LEU A 37 0.17 -26.11 0.24
C LEU A 37 1.40 -26.20 -0.68
N GLN A 38 2.55 -26.10 -0.04
CA GLN A 38 3.88 -26.31 -0.64
C GLN A 38 4.56 -27.53 0.01
N PRO A 39 5.55 -28.16 -0.64
CA PRO A 39 6.27 -29.29 -0.05
C PRO A 39 6.82 -28.99 1.35
N ASP A 40 7.32 -27.77 1.58
CA ASP A 40 7.89 -27.35 2.86
C ASP A 40 6.83 -27.16 3.99
N ASP A 41 5.55 -27.19 3.66
CA ASP A 41 4.48 -27.17 4.66
C ASP A 41 4.34 -28.52 5.40
N PHE A 42 4.90 -29.59 4.86
CA PHE A 42 4.92 -30.91 5.50
C PHE A 42 6.09 -31.05 6.45
N TYR A 43 5.82 -31.49 7.69
CA TYR A 43 6.83 -31.69 8.73
C TYR A 43 7.58 -32.99 8.52
N LEU A 44 6.86 -34.09 8.24
CA LEU A 44 7.48 -35.38 8.01
C LEU A 44 8.14 -35.41 6.64
N ARG A 45 9.42 -35.75 6.61
CA ARG A 45 10.20 -35.83 5.37
C ARG A 45 9.55 -36.77 4.35
N GLN A 46 9.06 -37.90 4.77
CA GLN A 46 8.38 -38.88 3.91
C GLN A 46 7.13 -38.27 3.27
N ASN A 47 6.31 -37.52 4.04
CA ASN A 47 5.13 -36.86 3.53
C ASN A 47 5.47 -35.77 2.53
N ARG A 48 6.54 -35.00 2.79
CA ARG A 48 7.06 -33.99 1.86
C ARG A 48 7.48 -34.61 0.54
N GLU A 49 8.25 -35.70 0.55
CA GLU A 49 8.72 -36.40 -0.65
C GLU A 49 7.56 -36.97 -1.47
N ILE A 50 6.52 -37.52 -0.81
CA ILE A 50 5.30 -37.97 -1.47
C ILE A 50 4.57 -36.79 -2.10
N PHE A 51 4.37 -35.71 -1.38
CA PHE A 51 3.70 -34.51 -1.90
C PHE A 51 4.43 -33.92 -3.10
N GLU A 52 5.73 -33.79 -3.04
CA GLU A 52 6.58 -33.28 -4.13
C GLU A 52 6.48 -34.18 -5.38
N THR A 53 6.42 -35.50 -5.17
CA THR A 53 6.21 -36.45 -6.27
C THR A 53 4.83 -36.27 -6.91
N ILE A 54 3.77 -36.16 -6.10
CA ILE A 54 2.41 -35.88 -6.57
C ILE A 54 2.34 -34.54 -7.30
N TYR A 55 3.01 -33.50 -6.77
CA TYR A 55 3.11 -32.20 -7.41
C TYR A 55 3.73 -32.30 -8.80
N THR A 56 4.85 -33.01 -8.91
CA THR A 56 5.54 -33.23 -10.19
C THR A 56 4.64 -33.98 -11.18
N MET A 57 3.96 -35.04 -10.73
CA MET A 57 3.03 -35.80 -11.56
C MET A 57 1.85 -34.94 -12.06
N PHE A 58 1.31 -34.09 -11.21
CA PHE A 58 0.23 -33.16 -11.53
C PHE A 58 0.65 -32.17 -12.61
N VAL A 59 1.84 -31.55 -12.47
CA VAL A 59 2.40 -30.59 -13.45
C VAL A 59 2.55 -31.23 -14.82
N TYR A 60 2.96 -32.53 -14.89
CA TYR A 60 3.11 -33.25 -16.13
C TYR A 60 1.83 -34.00 -16.57
N SER A 61 0.67 -33.70 -15.94
CA SER A 61 -0.62 -34.30 -16.28
C SER A 61 -0.60 -35.84 -16.27
N ARG A 62 0.17 -36.43 -15.34
CA ARG A 62 0.25 -37.88 -15.16
C ARG A 62 -0.88 -38.37 -14.25
N PRO A 63 -1.37 -39.61 -14.41
CA PRO A 63 -2.35 -40.21 -13.49
C PRO A 63 -1.79 -40.25 -12.07
N ILE A 64 -2.61 -39.86 -11.09
CA ILE A 64 -2.26 -39.82 -9.65
C ILE A 64 -3.12 -40.81 -8.92
N ASP A 65 -2.51 -41.90 -8.45
CA ASP A 65 -3.07 -42.91 -7.56
C ASP A 65 -1.92 -43.58 -6.78
N GLY A 66 -2.27 -44.41 -5.78
CA GLY A 66 -1.25 -45.01 -4.92
C GLY A 66 -0.23 -45.90 -5.65
N LEU A 67 -0.61 -46.51 -6.79
CA LEU A 67 0.30 -47.37 -7.56
C LEU A 67 1.26 -46.55 -8.43
N THR A 68 0.72 -45.55 -9.12
CA THR A 68 1.53 -44.65 -9.98
C THR A 68 2.49 -43.82 -9.20
N VAL A 69 2.08 -43.29 -8.02
CA VAL A 69 2.96 -42.52 -7.11
C VAL A 69 4.06 -43.44 -6.54
N ALA A 70 3.76 -44.71 -6.17
CA ALA A 70 4.78 -45.62 -5.74
C ALA A 70 5.84 -45.86 -6.81
N GLY A 71 5.42 -46.04 -8.09
CA GLY A 71 6.34 -46.23 -9.21
C GLY A 71 7.22 -45.02 -9.50
N GLU A 72 6.71 -43.78 -9.34
CA GLU A 72 7.52 -42.57 -9.53
C GLU A 72 8.49 -42.36 -8.35
N LEU A 73 8.12 -42.65 -7.12
CA LEU A 73 9.02 -42.66 -5.96
C LEU A 73 10.17 -43.67 -6.12
N GLU A 74 9.87 -44.85 -6.66
CA GLU A 74 10.89 -45.87 -6.95
C GLU A 74 11.87 -45.36 -8.02
N LYS A 75 11.39 -44.78 -9.12
CA LYS A 75 12.23 -44.19 -10.17
C LYS A 75 13.10 -43.04 -9.67
N ALA A 76 12.59 -42.26 -8.74
CA ALA A 76 13.30 -41.14 -8.13
C ALA A 76 14.33 -41.59 -7.06
N GLY A 77 14.35 -42.89 -6.70
CA GLY A 77 15.21 -43.40 -5.65
C GLY A 77 14.80 -43.00 -4.22
N LEU A 78 13.55 -42.56 -4.05
CA LEU A 78 12.98 -42.09 -2.77
C LEU A 78 12.18 -43.22 -2.06
N ALA A 79 11.92 -44.32 -2.74
CA ALA A 79 11.20 -45.44 -2.18
C ALA A 79 12.08 -46.30 -1.28
N ASN A 80 11.47 -46.83 -0.22
CA ASN A 80 12.02 -47.87 0.66
C ASN A 80 11.05 -49.04 0.75
N ASP A 81 11.44 -50.13 1.43
CA ASP A 81 10.63 -51.37 1.57
C ASP A 81 9.25 -51.12 2.17
N GLY A 82 9.04 -50.03 2.92
CA GLY A 82 7.78 -49.66 3.56
C GLY A 82 6.91 -48.69 2.74
N THR A 83 7.43 -48.12 1.64
CA THR A 83 6.74 -47.03 0.91
C THR A 83 5.36 -47.44 0.40
N ARG A 84 5.22 -48.63 -0.19
CA ARG A 84 3.93 -49.12 -0.69
C ARG A 84 2.92 -49.37 0.43
N ALA A 85 3.38 -49.92 1.56
CA ALA A 85 2.56 -50.14 2.74
C ALA A 85 2.08 -48.81 3.33
N TYR A 86 2.97 -47.80 3.37
CA TYR A 86 2.61 -46.48 3.85
C TYR A 86 1.59 -45.75 2.94
N LEU A 87 1.75 -45.83 1.62
CA LEU A 87 0.75 -45.28 0.68
C LEU A 87 -0.62 -45.95 0.84
N ALA A 88 -0.63 -47.27 1.02
CA ALA A 88 -1.88 -48.02 1.32
C ALA A 88 -2.52 -47.58 2.64
N GLN A 89 -1.69 -47.37 3.68
CA GLN A 89 -2.14 -46.85 4.98
C GLN A 89 -2.73 -45.44 4.86
N LEU A 90 -2.13 -44.53 4.07
CA LEU A 90 -2.67 -43.20 3.83
C LEU A 90 -4.07 -43.21 3.22
N MET A 91 -4.31 -44.11 2.27
CA MET A 91 -5.63 -44.29 1.66
C MET A 91 -6.65 -44.95 2.63
N GLU A 92 -6.20 -45.85 3.50
CA GLU A 92 -7.07 -46.54 4.47
C GLU A 92 -7.53 -45.61 5.60
N VAL A 93 -6.61 -44.75 6.09
CA VAL A 93 -6.88 -43.75 7.16
C VAL A 93 -7.79 -42.62 6.67
N THR A 94 -7.89 -42.43 5.36
CA THR A 94 -8.65 -41.31 4.76
C THR A 94 -9.81 -41.84 3.93
N PRO A 95 -10.99 -42.09 4.54
CA PRO A 95 -12.10 -42.72 3.83
C PRO A 95 -12.78 -41.81 2.80
N THR A 96 -12.56 -40.52 2.82
CA THR A 96 -13.17 -39.54 1.91
C THR A 96 -12.31 -38.30 1.74
N SER A 97 -12.32 -37.72 0.53
CA SER A 97 -11.68 -36.41 0.19
C SER A 97 -12.55 -35.22 0.57
N ALA A 98 -13.80 -35.41 1.03
CA ALA A 98 -14.77 -34.32 1.23
C ALA A 98 -14.27 -33.18 2.18
N ASN A 99 -13.43 -33.51 3.15
CA ASN A 99 -12.93 -32.60 4.17
C ASN A 99 -11.46 -32.17 3.93
N VAL A 100 -10.91 -32.40 2.75
CA VAL A 100 -9.49 -32.17 2.47
C VAL A 100 -9.07 -30.72 2.78
N LEU A 101 -9.90 -29.73 2.51
CA LEU A 101 -9.60 -28.31 2.77
C LEU A 101 -9.43 -28.01 4.27
N GLU A 102 -10.16 -28.71 5.15
CA GLU A 102 -9.94 -28.58 6.60
C GLU A 102 -8.59 -29.16 7.03
N TYR A 103 -8.19 -30.29 6.45
CA TYR A 103 -6.87 -30.87 6.71
C TYR A 103 -5.76 -29.97 6.17
N VAL A 104 -5.94 -29.40 4.98
CA VAL A 104 -5.04 -28.39 4.38
C VAL A 104 -4.87 -27.20 5.32
N ARG A 105 -5.97 -26.68 5.89
CA ARG A 105 -5.93 -25.58 6.86
C ARG A 105 -5.10 -25.93 8.09
N LEU A 106 -5.29 -27.12 8.65
CA LEU A 106 -4.51 -27.58 9.82
C LEU A 106 -3.00 -27.70 9.52
N VAL A 107 -2.63 -28.30 8.38
CA VAL A 107 -1.22 -28.41 7.95
C VAL A 107 -0.62 -27.01 7.79
N ARG A 108 -1.33 -26.09 7.14
CA ARG A 108 -0.91 -24.71 6.90
C ARG A 108 -0.72 -23.92 8.20
N GLU A 109 -1.63 -24.07 9.18
CA GLU A 109 -1.48 -23.42 10.50
C GLU A 109 -0.22 -23.89 11.23
N LYS A 110 0.03 -25.22 11.21
CA LYS A 110 1.23 -25.78 11.85
C LYS A 110 2.53 -25.36 11.13
N ALA A 111 2.52 -25.32 9.80
CA ALA A 111 3.63 -24.83 9.01
C ALA A 111 3.91 -23.34 9.28
N LEU A 112 2.87 -22.51 9.48
CA LEU A 112 3.04 -21.12 9.89
C LEU A 112 3.78 -21.00 11.23
N LEU A 113 3.35 -21.77 12.22
CA LEU A 113 3.99 -21.74 13.52
C LEU A 113 5.46 -22.18 13.45
N ARG A 114 5.79 -23.15 12.58
CA ARG A 114 7.19 -23.56 12.33
C ARG A 114 8.02 -22.44 11.69
N SER A 115 7.44 -21.75 10.68
CA SER A 115 8.13 -20.64 10.05
C SER A 115 8.40 -19.49 11.02
N VAL A 116 7.44 -19.20 11.93
CA VAL A 116 7.64 -18.19 12.98
C VAL A 116 8.72 -18.65 13.97
N ALA A 117 8.70 -19.92 14.37
CA ALA A 117 9.73 -20.46 15.29
C ALA A 117 11.12 -20.44 14.66
N ALA A 118 11.26 -20.78 13.37
CA ALA A 118 12.51 -20.71 12.64
C ALA A 118 13.04 -19.25 12.55
N ALA A 119 12.18 -18.30 12.19
CA ALA A 119 12.57 -16.88 12.16
C ALA A 119 12.99 -16.37 13.54
N ALA A 120 12.29 -16.75 14.62
CA ALA A 120 12.67 -16.39 15.97
C ALA A 120 14.02 -16.95 16.37
N ALA A 121 14.35 -18.19 15.97
CA ALA A 121 15.64 -18.78 16.21
C ALA A 121 16.75 -18.05 15.46
N GLU A 122 16.53 -17.70 14.19
CA GLU A 122 17.48 -16.93 13.38
C GLU A 122 17.70 -15.51 13.94
N ILE A 123 16.63 -14.83 14.38
CA ILE A 123 16.71 -13.51 15.03
C ILE A 123 17.54 -13.62 16.33
N THR A 124 17.31 -14.66 17.13
CA THR A 124 18.07 -14.91 18.35
C THR A 124 19.55 -15.12 18.05
N ALA A 125 19.88 -15.89 17.00
CA ALA A 125 21.25 -16.11 16.56
C ALA A 125 21.94 -14.80 16.15
N MET A 126 21.27 -13.94 15.37
CA MET A 126 21.78 -12.61 14.97
C MET A 126 22.12 -11.73 16.17
N VAL A 127 21.25 -11.73 17.20
CA VAL A 127 21.49 -10.98 18.45
C VAL A 127 22.69 -11.54 19.21
N GLN A 128 22.87 -12.87 19.23
CA GLN A 128 23.98 -13.52 19.94
C GLN A 128 25.31 -13.34 19.23
N GLU A 129 25.32 -13.29 17.90
CA GLU A 129 26.56 -13.05 17.11
C GLU A 129 27.09 -11.62 17.29
N GLY A 130 26.26 -10.65 17.67
CA GLY A 130 26.65 -9.27 17.99
C GLY A 130 27.26 -8.50 16.80
N THR A 131 27.08 -8.98 15.59
CA THR A 131 27.61 -8.36 14.37
C THR A 131 26.58 -7.35 13.80
N GLY A 132 26.86 -6.04 13.94
CA GLY A 132 26.04 -4.97 13.36
C GLY A 132 25.54 -3.96 14.39
N ALA A 133 25.05 -2.80 13.90
CA ALA A 133 24.39 -1.83 14.77
C ALA A 133 23.01 -2.39 15.21
N PRO A 134 22.52 -2.03 16.40
CA PRO A 134 21.21 -2.52 16.88
C PRO A 134 20.05 -2.26 15.92
N GLY A 135 20.12 -1.15 15.14
CA GLY A 135 19.14 -0.81 14.10
C GLY A 135 19.12 -1.82 12.94
N ASP A 136 20.30 -2.28 12.51
CA ASP A 136 20.44 -3.24 11.39
C ASP A 136 19.84 -4.61 11.77
N VAL A 137 20.07 -5.02 13.03
CA VAL A 137 19.52 -6.28 13.56
C VAL A 137 17.99 -6.20 13.65
N LEU A 138 17.46 -5.05 14.08
CA LEU A 138 16.00 -4.82 14.15
C LEU A 138 15.37 -4.86 12.75
N GLU A 139 15.98 -4.18 11.77
CA GLU A 139 15.49 -4.17 10.39
C GLU A 139 15.52 -5.59 9.79
N ALA A 140 16.61 -6.34 9.99
CA ALA A 140 16.70 -7.72 9.52
C ALA A 140 15.66 -8.63 10.17
N ALA A 141 15.36 -8.44 11.47
CA ALA A 141 14.31 -9.16 12.17
C ALA A 141 12.91 -8.84 11.60
N GLU A 142 12.61 -7.56 11.37
CA GLU A 142 11.36 -7.14 10.74
C GLU A 142 11.18 -7.73 9.33
N GLN A 143 12.25 -7.72 8.52
CA GLN A 143 12.22 -8.31 7.18
C GLN A 143 11.93 -9.82 7.22
N LYS A 144 12.48 -10.57 8.18
CA LYS A 144 12.21 -12.01 8.32
C LYS A 144 10.76 -12.30 8.70
N ILE A 145 10.21 -11.58 9.66
CA ILE A 145 8.81 -11.70 10.05
C ILE A 145 7.89 -11.31 8.87
N TYR A 146 8.27 -10.26 8.15
CA TYR A 146 7.54 -9.79 6.98
C TYR A 146 7.53 -10.82 5.83
N ALA A 147 8.68 -11.49 5.58
CA ALA A 147 8.79 -12.52 4.55
C ALA A 147 7.82 -13.70 4.80
N ILE A 148 7.62 -14.12 6.06
CA ILE A 148 6.65 -15.14 6.43
C ILE A 148 5.22 -14.71 6.04
N ARG A 149 4.90 -13.45 6.26
CA ARG A 149 3.58 -12.88 5.94
C ARG A 149 3.37 -12.76 4.43
N ARG A 150 4.38 -12.33 3.68
CA ARG A 150 4.35 -12.15 2.22
C ARG A 150 4.37 -13.48 1.46
N GLY A 151 5.16 -14.45 1.87
CA GLY A 151 5.26 -15.77 1.23
C GLY A 151 3.93 -16.53 1.19
N ARG A 152 2.98 -16.17 2.05
CA ARG A 152 1.64 -16.76 2.13
C ARG A 152 0.53 -15.92 1.51
N SER A 153 0.82 -14.65 1.21
CA SER A 153 -0.06 -13.74 0.49
C SER A 153 0.27 -13.71 -1.01
N ALA A 154 0.96 -14.73 -1.53
CA ALA A 154 0.94 -15.00 -2.96
C ALA A 154 -0.51 -15.37 -3.30
N GLN A 155 -1.30 -14.33 -3.63
CA GLN A 155 -2.66 -14.48 -4.13
C GLN A 155 -2.57 -15.45 -5.31
N SER A 156 -3.20 -16.62 -5.17
CA SER A 156 -3.48 -17.46 -6.32
C SER A 156 -4.17 -16.59 -7.35
N MET A 157 -3.88 -16.78 -8.64
CA MET A 157 -4.59 -16.06 -9.69
C MET A 157 -6.08 -16.31 -9.51
N ALA A 158 -6.84 -15.23 -9.23
CA ALA A 158 -8.28 -15.33 -9.11
C ALA A 158 -8.88 -15.66 -10.48
N THR A 159 -9.83 -16.58 -10.52
CA THR A 159 -10.56 -16.86 -11.76
C THR A 159 -11.44 -15.67 -12.11
N ILE A 160 -11.62 -15.42 -13.41
CA ILE A 160 -12.49 -14.33 -13.89
C ILE A 160 -13.90 -14.40 -13.29
N GLN A 161 -14.38 -15.59 -12.98
CA GLN A 161 -15.70 -15.82 -12.39
C GLN A 161 -15.82 -15.21 -10.99
N VAL A 162 -14.80 -15.38 -10.14
CA VAL A 162 -14.77 -14.79 -8.78
C VAL A 162 -14.68 -13.27 -8.87
N VAL A 163 -13.78 -12.75 -9.71
CA VAL A 163 -13.62 -11.31 -9.89
C VAL A 163 -14.87 -10.66 -10.48
N LEU A 164 -15.57 -11.33 -11.41
CA LEU A 164 -16.85 -10.83 -11.96
C LEU A 164 -17.91 -10.70 -10.89
N GLN A 165 -17.99 -11.65 -9.96
CA GLN A 165 -18.96 -11.58 -8.87
C GLN A 165 -18.68 -10.36 -7.98
N GLU A 166 -17.43 -10.13 -7.56
CA GLU A 166 -17.03 -8.95 -6.79
C GLU A 166 -17.34 -7.64 -7.53
N VAL A 167 -17.05 -7.58 -8.83
CA VAL A 167 -17.35 -6.42 -9.68
C VAL A 167 -18.84 -6.17 -9.77
N MET A 168 -19.66 -7.22 -9.95
CA MET A 168 -21.11 -7.09 -10.03
C MET A 168 -21.73 -6.61 -8.71
N GLU A 169 -21.25 -7.11 -7.57
CA GLU A 169 -21.65 -6.63 -6.25
C GLU A 169 -21.33 -5.14 -6.07
N HIS A 170 -20.11 -4.74 -6.40
CA HIS A 170 -19.69 -3.34 -6.35
C HIS A 170 -20.52 -2.42 -7.28
N LEU A 171 -20.79 -2.86 -8.50
CA LEU A 171 -21.64 -2.12 -9.44
C LEU A 171 -23.07 -2.00 -8.94
N ALA A 172 -23.61 -3.04 -8.28
CA ALA A 172 -24.94 -2.99 -7.69
C ALA A 172 -25.02 -1.97 -6.55
N GLU A 173 -23.97 -1.91 -5.68
CA GLU A 173 -23.86 -0.91 -4.62
C GLU A 173 -23.83 0.53 -5.18
N LEU A 174 -22.97 0.78 -6.17
CA LEU A 174 -22.89 2.10 -6.83
C LEU A 174 -24.21 2.50 -7.50
N SER A 175 -24.88 1.54 -8.16
CA SER A 175 -26.18 1.78 -8.79
C SER A 175 -27.30 2.08 -7.79
N ALA A 176 -27.30 1.38 -6.64
CA ALA A 176 -28.27 1.61 -5.57
C ALA A 176 -28.16 3.01 -4.95
N GLN A 177 -26.95 3.61 -4.98
CA GLN A 177 -26.67 4.97 -4.52
C GLN A 177 -27.02 6.05 -5.58
N GLY A 178 -27.64 5.68 -6.69
CA GLY A 178 -28.18 6.59 -7.69
C GLY A 178 -27.15 7.30 -8.58
N GLY A 179 -25.93 6.75 -8.70
CA GLY A 179 -24.89 7.28 -9.58
C GLY A 179 -24.31 8.65 -9.17
N LYS A 180 -24.65 9.14 -7.98
CA LYS A 180 -24.18 10.43 -7.44
C LYS A 180 -22.94 10.29 -6.55
N THR A 181 -22.56 9.07 -6.21
CA THR A 181 -21.43 8.79 -5.30
C THR A 181 -20.16 8.65 -6.09
N LEU A 182 -19.09 9.31 -5.65
CA LEU A 182 -17.76 9.16 -6.21
C LEU A 182 -17.24 7.73 -5.94
N PRO A 183 -16.61 7.07 -6.94
CA PRO A 183 -15.99 5.77 -6.73
C PRO A 183 -14.86 5.79 -5.69
N GLY A 184 -14.11 6.90 -5.63
CA GLY A 184 -13.02 7.13 -4.70
C GLY A 184 -13.38 8.10 -3.57
N LEU A 185 -12.42 8.32 -2.65
CA LEU A 185 -12.55 9.36 -1.63
C LEU A 185 -12.58 10.74 -2.28
N SER A 186 -13.43 11.62 -1.79
CA SER A 186 -13.50 12.99 -2.27
C SER A 186 -12.23 13.77 -1.88
N THR A 187 -11.75 14.61 -2.79
CA THR A 187 -10.72 15.62 -2.51
C THR A 187 -11.32 16.86 -1.81
N GLY A 188 -12.64 16.98 -1.78
CA GLY A 188 -13.39 18.17 -1.36
C GLY A 188 -13.46 19.26 -2.43
N PHE A 189 -12.92 19.00 -3.62
CA PHE A 189 -12.97 19.89 -4.78
C PHE A 189 -13.74 19.21 -5.90
N SER A 190 -15.03 19.47 -6.00
CA SER A 190 -15.96 18.79 -6.92
C SER A 190 -15.48 18.78 -8.37
N ALA A 191 -14.86 19.87 -8.83
CA ALA A 191 -14.34 19.97 -10.18
C ALA A 191 -13.07 19.08 -10.39
N VAL A 192 -12.24 18.89 -9.36
CA VAL A 192 -11.12 17.95 -9.39
C VAL A 192 -11.66 16.52 -9.34
N ASP A 193 -12.59 16.25 -8.41
CA ASP A 193 -13.21 14.94 -8.25
C ASP A 193 -13.91 14.48 -9.53
N GLY A 194 -14.59 15.40 -10.25
CA GLY A 194 -15.20 15.11 -11.55
C GLY A 194 -14.20 14.73 -12.64
N LYS A 195 -12.93 15.17 -12.53
CA LYS A 195 -11.86 14.79 -13.47
C LYS A 195 -11.18 13.47 -13.12
N ILE A 196 -10.94 13.22 -11.82
CA ILE A 196 -10.15 12.06 -11.38
C ILE A 196 -11.01 10.92 -10.80
N ASN A 197 -12.34 11.10 -10.73
CA ASN A 197 -13.30 10.19 -10.09
C ASN A 197 -13.00 9.95 -8.59
N GLY A 198 -12.48 10.99 -7.90
CA GLY A 198 -12.01 10.91 -6.53
C GLY A 198 -10.67 10.17 -6.39
N LEU A 199 -10.25 9.97 -5.13
CA LEU A 199 -9.02 9.26 -4.77
C LEU A 199 -9.32 7.77 -4.68
N ASN A 200 -8.96 7.00 -5.70
CA ASN A 200 -9.30 5.59 -5.78
C ASN A 200 -8.33 4.72 -4.97
N LYS A 201 -8.83 3.62 -4.44
CA LYS A 201 -8.00 2.62 -3.75
C LYS A 201 -6.86 2.13 -4.62
N SER A 202 -5.70 1.91 -4.02
CA SER A 202 -4.49 1.43 -4.69
C SER A 202 -3.85 2.40 -5.69
N ASP A 203 -4.34 3.63 -5.82
CA ASP A 203 -3.75 4.63 -6.69
C ASP A 203 -2.57 5.36 -6.04
N LEU A 204 -1.55 5.60 -6.85
CA LEU A 204 -0.48 6.54 -6.57
C LEU A 204 -0.76 7.85 -7.30
N LEU A 205 -1.09 8.90 -6.55
CA LEU A 205 -1.32 10.23 -7.06
C LEU A 205 -0.09 11.11 -6.81
N LEU A 206 0.33 11.84 -7.81
CA LEU A 206 1.42 12.80 -7.70
C LEU A 206 0.86 14.21 -7.82
N LEU A 207 1.14 15.06 -6.82
CA LEU A 207 0.88 16.49 -6.88
C LEU A 207 2.21 17.24 -6.93
N ALA A 208 2.53 17.84 -8.06
CA ALA A 208 3.80 18.52 -8.26
C ALA A 208 3.63 20.02 -8.52
N ALA A 209 4.53 20.81 -7.95
CA ALA A 209 4.52 22.25 -8.11
C ALA A 209 5.91 22.87 -7.90
N ARG A 210 6.08 24.11 -8.34
CA ARG A 210 7.20 24.95 -7.91
C ARG A 210 6.98 25.42 -6.47
N PRO A 211 8.07 25.76 -5.73
CA PRO A 211 7.96 26.35 -4.41
C PRO A 211 7.04 27.59 -4.43
N GLY A 212 6.27 27.81 -3.38
CA GLY A 212 5.37 28.95 -3.25
C GLY A 212 4.01 28.84 -3.97
N MET A 213 3.76 27.76 -4.75
CA MET A 213 2.49 27.56 -5.46
C MET A 213 1.36 27.05 -4.57
N GLY A 214 1.65 26.61 -3.33
CA GLY A 214 0.64 26.11 -2.40
C GLY A 214 0.50 24.58 -2.37
N LYS A 215 1.51 23.83 -2.85
CA LYS A 215 1.50 22.35 -2.92
C LYS A 215 1.10 21.68 -1.59
N THR A 216 1.79 22.01 -0.50
CA THR A 216 1.50 21.47 0.84
C THR A 216 0.11 21.89 1.32
N SER A 217 -0.32 23.13 1.05
CA SER A 217 -1.67 23.61 1.41
C SER A 217 -2.76 22.83 0.69
N MET A 218 -2.60 22.55 -0.62
CA MET A 218 -3.54 21.74 -1.38
C MET A 218 -3.63 20.30 -0.82
N ALA A 219 -2.49 19.69 -0.49
CA ALA A 219 -2.45 18.36 0.09
C ALA A 219 -3.11 18.30 1.47
N LEU A 220 -2.89 19.34 2.31
CA LEU A 220 -3.55 19.43 3.62
C LEU A 220 -5.06 19.67 3.49
N ASN A 221 -5.52 20.45 2.50
CA ASN A 221 -6.95 20.62 2.24
C ASN A 221 -7.58 19.29 1.79
N VAL A 222 -6.92 18.55 0.90
CA VAL A 222 -7.37 17.20 0.49
C VAL A 222 -7.42 16.26 1.71
N ALA A 223 -6.39 16.26 2.55
CA ALA A 223 -6.34 15.45 3.76
C ALA A 223 -7.48 15.77 4.72
N LEU A 224 -7.72 17.06 4.95
CA LEU A 224 -8.80 17.55 5.82
C LEU A 224 -10.19 17.15 5.29
N ASN A 225 -10.44 17.39 4.00
CA ASN A 225 -11.72 17.09 3.36
C ASN A 225 -11.97 15.58 3.34
N ALA A 226 -10.97 14.78 2.96
CA ALA A 226 -11.07 13.32 2.97
C ALA A 226 -11.41 12.78 4.37
N ALA A 227 -10.75 13.29 5.43
CA ALA A 227 -11.06 12.89 6.80
C ALA A 227 -12.47 13.29 7.23
N LYS A 228 -12.95 14.49 6.84
CA LYS A 228 -14.29 14.98 7.17
C LYS A 228 -15.40 14.19 6.49
N GLU A 229 -15.25 13.93 5.19
CA GLU A 229 -16.32 13.33 4.38
C GLU A 229 -16.40 11.81 4.58
N SER A 230 -15.25 11.13 4.72
CA SER A 230 -15.24 9.67 4.86
C SER A 230 -15.29 9.16 6.30
N GLY A 231 -14.88 9.98 7.28
CA GLY A 231 -14.67 9.53 8.66
C GLY A 231 -13.51 8.51 8.81
N GLN A 232 -12.69 8.35 7.78
CA GLN A 232 -11.53 7.46 7.79
C GLN A 232 -10.28 8.18 8.30
N THR A 233 -9.31 7.41 8.76
CA THR A 233 -8.01 7.93 9.19
C THR A 233 -7.21 8.41 8.00
N VAL A 234 -6.62 9.60 8.10
CA VAL A 234 -5.65 10.12 7.13
C VAL A 234 -4.27 10.16 7.77
N ALA A 235 -3.29 9.48 7.16
CA ALA A 235 -1.90 9.51 7.60
C ALA A 235 -1.12 10.54 6.77
N VAL A 236 -0.45 11.48 7.44
CA VAL A 236 0.36 12.53 6.82
C VAL A 236 1.81 12.36 7.26
N PHE A 237 2.69 12.07 6.30
CA PHE A 237 4.13 12.01 6.50
C PHE A 237 4.77 13.28 5.95
N SER A 238 5.39 14.07 6.81
CA SER A 238 6.04 15.32 6.45
C SER A 238 7.54 15.24 6.69
N LEU A 239 8.32 15.29 5.62
CA LEU A 239 9.78 15.27 5.68
C LEU A 239 10.40 16.67 5.65
N GLU A 240 9.58 17.72 5.37
CA GLU A 240 10.01 19.09 5.25
C GLU A 240 9.56 19.95 6.42
N MET A 241 8.32 19.81 6.85
CA MET A 241 7.68 20.67 7.85
C MET A 241 7.42 19.93 9.15
N SER A 242 7.57 20.61 10.29
CA SER A 242 7.19 20.06 11.58
C SER A 242 5.67 19.90 11.73
N ARG A 243 5.24 19.00 12.61
CA ARG A 243 3.83 18.76 12.91
C ARG A 243 3.11 20.02 13.38
N ASP A 244 3.80 20.87 14.16
CA ASP A 244 3.22 22.12 14.68
C ASP A 244 2.92 23.10 13.54
N GLN A 245 3.80 23.20 12.55
CA GLN A 245 3.59 24.04 11.37
C GLN A 245 2.42 23.53 10.52
N LEU A 246 2.28 22.21 10.36
CA LEU A 246 1.17 21.62 9.61
C LEU A 246 -0.17 21.82 10.31
N VAL A 247 -0.22 21.61 11.63
CA VAL A 247 -1.43 21.83 12.43
C VAL A 247 -1.81 23.31 12.45
N THR A 248 -0.84 24.22 12.53
CA THR A 248 -1.09 25.67 12.41
C THR A 248 -1.75 26.01 11.06
N ARG A 249 -1.28 25.44 9.96
CA ARG A 249 -1.90 25.64 8.64
C ARG A 249 -3.31 25.01 8.55
N LEU A 250 -3.51 23.82 9.11
CA LEU A 250 -4.85 23.21 9.20
C LEU A 250 -5.80 24.11 9.98
N LEU A 251 -5.34 24.66 11.10
CA LEU A 251 -6.13 25.57 11.92
C LEU A 251 -6.44 26.90 11.20
N ALA A 252 -5.45 27.47 10.48
CA ALA A 252 -5.64 28.65 9.65
C ALA A 252 -6.72 28.42 8.56
N SER A 253 -6.65 27.27 7.90
CA SER A 253 -7.59 26.87 6.85
C SER A 253 -8.99 26.61 7.41
N GLU A 254 -9.11 25.85 8.50
CA GLU A 254 -10.39 25.46 9.09
C GLU A 254 -11.13 26.62 9.75
N GLY A 255 -10.39 27.46 10.51
CA GLY A 255 -10.96 28.61 11.21
C GLY A 255 -11.07 29.87 10.38
N LEU A 256 -10.58 29.88 9.11
CA LEU A 256 -10.42 31.07 8.29
C LEU A 256 -9.71 32.19 9.07
N ILE A 257 -8.55 31.86 9.65
CA ILE A 257 -7.72 32.76 10.43
C ILE A 257 -6.45 33.04 9.64
N GLU A 258 -6.04 34.31 9.58
CA GLU A 258 -4.80 34.68 8.89
C GLU A 258 -3.61 33.91 9.48
N ASN A 259 -2.95 33.11 8.64
CA ASN A 259 -1.82 32.27 9.04
C ASN A 259 -0.66 33.07 9.66
N THR A 260 -0.43 34.30 9.16
CA THR A 260 0.57 35.23 9.71
C THR A 260 0.29 35.61 11.17
N ARG A 261 -0.97 35.74 11.55
CA ARG A 261 -1.38 36.02 12.94
C ARG A 261 -1.17 34.82 13.85
N LEU A 262 -1.49 33.63 13.38
CA LEU A 262 -1.24 32.41 14.16
C LEU A 262 0.27 32.23 14.42
N ILE A 263 1.12 32.55 13.43
CA ILE A 263 2.58 32.42 13.58
C ILE A 263 3.16 33.52 14.47
N SER A 264 2.69 34.79 14.33
CA SER A 264 3.22 35.91 15.12
C SER A 264 2.64 36.02 16.53
N GLY A 265 1.49 35.35 16.78
CA GLY A 265 0.77 35.51 18.03
C GLY A 265 -0.03 36.81 18.16
N ASP A 266 -0.10 37.63 17.08
CA ASP A 266 -0.89 38.88 17.05
C ASP A 266 -2.37 38.56 16.80
N LEU A 267 -3.01 37.93 17.82
CA LEU A 267 -4.37 37.43 17.76
C LEU A 267 -5.37 38.43 18.35
N ARG A 268 -6.47 38.65 17.62
CA ARG A 268 -7.60 39.43 18.10
C ARG A 268 -8.53 38.57 18.96
N GLU A 269 -9.38 39.20 19.75
CA GLU A 269 -10.35 38.47 20.57
C GLU A 269 -11.29 37.58 19.73
N SER A 270 -11.69 38.05 18.53
CA SER A 270 -12.45 37.25 17.57
C SER A 270 -11.68 36.05 17.00
N ASP A 271 -10.37 36.10 16.93
CA ASP A 271 -9.56 35.01 16.40
C ASP A 271 -9.52 33.86 17.41
N TRP A 272 -9.55 34.12 18.73
CA TRP A 272 -9.62 33.10 19.76
C TRP A 272 -10.89 32.24 19.68
N VAL A 273 -12.03 32.87 19.32
CA VAL A 273 -13.29 32.12 19.10
C VAL A 273 -13.14 31.19 17.92
N LYS A 274 -12.63 31.67 16.81
CA LYS A 274 -12.38 30.87 15.61
C LYS A 274 -11.36 29.75 15.85
N ILE A 275 -10.32 30.02 16.64
CA ILE A 275 -9.33 29.01 17.07
C ILE A 275 -10.03 27.89 17.84
N ALA A 276 -10.89 28.25 18.80
CA ALA A 276 -11.61 27.26 19.60
C ALA A 276 -12.56 26.39 18.77
N GLU A 277 -13.30 27.00 17.82
CA GLU A 277 -14.19 26.30 16.88
C GLU A 277 -13.38 25.39 15.93
N GLY A 278 -12.33 25.92 15.32
CA GLY A 278 -11.45 25.19 14.42
C GLY A 278 -10.76 24.02 15.12
N ALA A 279 -10.25 24.24 16.34
CA ALA A 279 -9.64 23.18 17.15
C ALA A 279 -10.65 22.10 17.54
N SER A 280 -11.89 22.49 17.89
CA SER A 280 -12.98 21.54 18.15
C SER A 280 -13.34 20.71 16.93
N SER A 281 -13.36 21.31 15.73
CA SER A 281 -13.60 20.61 14.48
C SER A 281 -12.47 19.62 14.18
N LEU A 282 -11.23 20.06 14.21
CA LEU A 282 -10.04 19.25 13.92
C LEU A 282 -9.85 18.08 14.90
N SER A 283 -10.17 18.30 16.18
CA SER A 283 -10.01 17.26 17.22
C SER A 283 -10.94 16.05 17.06
N ARG A 284 -11.99 16.17 16.24
CA ARG A 284 -12.93 15.06 15.93
C ARG A 284 -12.46 14.20 14.76
N LEU A 285 -11.42 14.63 14.05
CA LEU A 285 -10.91 13.96 12.87
C LEU A 285 -9.70 13.09 13.26
N ASP A 286 -9.61 11.89 12.68
CA ASP A 286 -8.43 11.03 12.86
C ASP A 286 -7.40 11.34 11.77
N ILE A 287 -6.67 12.46 11.94
CA ILE A 287 -5.53 12.84 11.10
C ILE A 287 -4.26 12.59 11.91
N ARG A 288 -3.42 11.65 11.45
CA ARG A 288 -2.17 11.26 12.12
C ARG A 288 -0.98 11.85 11.37
N ILE A 289 -0.16 12.63 12.05
CA ILE A 289 0.98 13.35 11.47
C ILE A 289 2.28 12.76 12.02
N ASP A 290 3.19 12.42 11.10
CA ASP A 290 4.55 12.01 11.42
C ASP A 290 5.52 12.93 10.69
N ASP A 291 6.37 13.64 11.45
CA ASP A 291 7.33 14.61 10.95
C ASP A 291 8.80 14.14 11.06
N ASN A 292 9.00 12.82 11.14
CA ASN A 292 10.36 12.26 11.14
C ASN A 292 10.99 12.33 9.74
N PRO A 293 12.06 13.11 9.53
CA PRO A 293 12.67 13.29 8.21
C PRO A 293 13.46 12.09 7.69
N LEU A 294 13.69 11.06 8.52
CA LEU A 294 14.48 9.88 8.20
C LEU A 294 13.64 8.67 7.80
N LEU A 295 12.31 8.83 7.66
CA LEU A 295 11.42 7.73 7.31
C LEU A 295 11.68 7.19 5.91
N THR A 296 11.77 5.86 5.83
CA THR A 296 11.73 5.14 4.56
C THR A 296 10.28 4.77 4.17
N VAL A 297 10.06 4.39 2.90
CA VAL A 297 8.73 3.88 2.47
C VAL A 297 8.34 2.63 3.26
N ALA A 298 9.31 1.79 3.64
CA ALA A 298 9.06 0.59 4.45
C ALA A 298 8.54 0.96 5.85
N ASP A 299 9.14 1.97 6.50
CA ASP A 299 8.69 2.48 7.80
C ASP A 299 7.28 3.06 7.72
N MET A 300 7.01 3.87 6.70
CA MET A 300 5.68 4.44 6.45
C MET A 300 4.64 3.33 6.27
N ASN A 301 4.96 2.33 5.45
CA ASN A 301 4.08 1.18 5.22
C ASN A 301 3.82 0.39 6.53
N ALA A 302 4.87 0.13 7.33
CA ALA A 302 4.73 -0.56 8.62
C ALA A 302 3.84 0.22 9.61
N LYS A 303 3.95 1.55 9.66
CA LYS A 303 3.09 2.41 10.48
C LYS A 303 1.65 2.41 9.99
N CYS A 304 1.43 2.54 8.68
CA CYS A 304 0.10 2.54 8.06
C CYS A 304 -0.65 1.23 8.28
N ARG A 305 0.03 0.09 8.23
CA ARG A 305 -0.59 -1.24 8.49
C ARG A 305 -1.17 -1.42 9.88
N ARG A 306 -0.75 -0.60 10.86
CA ARG A 306 -1.27 -0.62 12.24
C ARG A 306 -2.53 0.23 12.40
N ILE A 307 -2.96 0.92 11.34
CA ILE A 307 -4.14 1.78 11.33
C ILE A 307 -5.30 0.99 10.73
N GLU A 308 -6.33 0.72 11.52
CA GLU A 308 -7.44 -0.15 11.13
C GLU A 308 -8.35 0.47 10.05
N ASN A 309 -8.62 1.77 10.12
CA ASN A 309 -9.54 2.47 9.21
C ASN A 309 -8.81 3.52 8.37
N LEU A 310 -7.67 3.13 7.76
CA LEU A 310 -6.87 4.03 6.94
C LEU A 310 -7.58 4.31 5.61
N GLY A 311 -7.80 5.59 5.28
CA GLY A 311 -8.45 6.03 4.05
C GLY A 311 -7.51 6.69 3.05
N LEU A 312 -6.50 7.43 3.52
CA LEU A 312 -5.59 8.18 2.67
C LEU A 312 -4.20 8.27 3.31
N VAL A 313 -3.18 8.19 2.48
CA VAL A 313 -1.79 8.51 2.87
C VAL A 313 -1.31 9.73 2.09
N VAL A 314 -0.80 10.74 2.78
CA VAL A 314 -0.19 11.95 2.20
C VAL A 314 1.29 11.99 2.56
N ILE A 315 2.16 12.24 1.57
CA ILE A 315 3.62 12.26 1.75
C ILE A 315 4.19 13.57 1.18
N ASP A 316 4.77 14.43 2.04
CA ASP A 316 5.42 15.69 1.67
C ASP A 316 6.91 15.65 2.03
N TYR A 317 7.85 15.54 1.11
CA TYR A 317 7.79 15.32 -0.29
C TYR A 317 8.88 14.29 -0.70
N LEU A 318 8.70 13.70 -1.85
CA LEU A 318 9.44 12.53 -2.36
C LEU A 318 10.96 12.72 -2.44
N GLN A 319 11.43 13.91 -2.85
CA GLN A 319 12.86 14.14 -3.05
C GLN A 319 13.68 14.23 -1.75
N LEU A 320 13.03 14.31 -0.58
CA LEU A 320 13.70 14.25 0.73
C LEU A 320 13.82 12.81 1.27
N MET A 321 13.11 11.87 0.67
CA MET A 321 13.19 10.47 1.10
C MET A 321 14.56 9.89 0.81
N THR A 322 15.12 9.21 1.80
CA THR A 322 16.35 8.42 1.64
C THR A 322 15.99 7.00 1.27
N SER A 323 16.71 6.42 0.31
CA SER A 323 16.64 4.98 0.10
C SER A 323 17.35 4.28 1.26
N ALA A 324 16.79 3.15 1.71
CA ALA A 324 17.35 2.31 2.77
C ALA A 324 18.79 1.88 2.40
N GLY A 325 19.80 2.62 2.84
CA GLY A 325 21.18 2.33 2.50
C GLY A 325 22.22 3.41 2.83
N GLY A 326 21.80 4.57 3.35
CA GLY A 326 22.68 5.53 4.07
C GLY A 326 23.91 6.10 3.34
N LYS A 327 24.09 5.86 2.05
CA LYS A 327 25.22 6.43 1.28
C LYS A 327 24.72 7.62 0.46
N GLY A 328 25.31 8.79 0.72
CA GLY A 328 25.03 10.03 -0.06
C GLY A 328 25.26 9.77 -1.55
N TYR A 329 24.20 9.95 -2.34
CA TYR A 329 24.22 9.67 -3.77
C TYR A 329 24.79 10.86 -4.55
N SER A 330 25.72 10.60 -5.47
CA SER A 330 26.09 11.50 -6.56
C SER A 330 25.10 11.34 -7.73
N GLY A 331 24.88 12.38 -8.50
CA GLY A 331 23.85 12.60 -9.54
C GLY A 331 23.15 11.42 -10.21
N GLU A 332 23.85 10.46 -10.82
CA GLU A 332 23.21 9.31 -11.49
C GLU A 332 22.49 8.34 -10.51
N ASN A 333 23.04 8.21 -9.31
CA ASN A 333 22.44 7.37 -8.27
C ASN A 333 21.12 7.98 -7.72
N ARG A 334 20.92 9.31 -7.84
CA ARG A 334 19.70 9.98 -7.34
C ARG A 334 18.47 9.66 -8.18
N GLN A 335 18.60 9.58 -9.49
CA GLN A 335 17.50 9.18 -10.37
C GLN A 335 17.05 7.74 -10.10
N GLN A 336 18.01 6.85 -9.88
CA GLN A 336 17.70 5.47 -9.53
C GLN A 336 17.00 5.37 -8.18
N ALA A 337 17.46 6.10 -7.16
CA ALA A 337 16.83 6.13 -5.84
C ALA A 337 15.38 6.64 -5.90
N VAL A 338 15.13 7.69 -6.68
CA VAL A 338 13.78 8.23 -6.90
C VAL A 338 12.89 7.20 -7.61
N SER A 339 13.43 6.45 -8.58
CA SER A 339 12.72 5.38 -9.27
C SER A 339 12.33 4.25 -8.32
N ASP A 340 13.24 3.83 -7.47
CA ASP A 340 13.00 2.76 -6.49
C ASP A 340 11.94 3.20 -5.46
N ILE A 341 12.01 4.44 -4.98
CA ILE A 341 11.02 5.02 -4.06
C ILE A 341 9.64 5.06 -4.72
N SER A 342 9.54 5.56 -5.95
CA SER A 342 8.29 5.65 -6.70
C SER A 342 7.61 4.27 -6.81
N ARG A 343 8.39 3.26 -7.21
CA ARG A 343 7.90 1.88 -7.30
C ARG A 343 7.44 1.34 -5.95
N MET A 344 8.20 1.61 -4.86
CA MET A 344 7.82 1.20 -3.52
C MET A 344 6.54 1.88 -3.05
N LEU A 345 6.32 3.17 -3.37
CA LEU A 345 5.07 3.87 -3.05
C LEU A 345 3.87 3.27 -3.79
N LYS A 346 4.03 2.88 -5.07
CA LYS A 346 2.96 2.19 -5.80
C LYS A 346 2.66 0.81 -5.22
N ILE A 347 3.67 0.07 -4.78
CA ILE A 347 3.49 -1.20 -4.07
C ILE A 347 2.75 -0.96 -2.75
N MET A 348 3.14 0.05 -1.97
CA MET A 348 2.49 0.43 -0.71
C MET A 348 1.00 0.74 -0.92
N ALA A 349 0.65 1.55 -1.93
CA ALA A 349 -0.74 1.86 -2.25
C ALA A 349 -1.56 0.58 -2.53
N LYS A 350 -0.99 -0.36 -3.31
CA LYS A 350 -1.63 -1.64 -3.62
C LYS A 350 -1.76 -2.56 -2.40
N GLU A 351 -0.74 -2.63 -1.55
CA GLU A 351 -0.76 -3.48 -0.36
C GLU A 351 -1.74 -2.99 0.71
N LEU A 352 -1.80 -1.68 0.91
CA LEU A 352 -2.69 -1.04 1.88
C LEU A 352 -4.12 -0.92 1.35
N GLN A 353 -4.34 -1.03 0.04
CA GLN A 353 -5.62 -0.80 -0.63
C GLN A 353 -6.18 0.60 -0.35
N VAL A 354 -5.29 1.61 -0.29
CA VAL A 354 -5.65 3.02 -0.08
C VAL A 354 -4.94 3.90 -1.10
N PRO A 355 -5.48 5.08 -1.45
CA PRO A 355 -4.78 6.07 -2.25
C PRO A 355 -3.57 6.63 -1.50
N VAL A 356 -2.48 6.86 -2.23
CA VAL A 356 -1.27 7.53 -1.75
C VAL A 356 -1.08 8.82 -2.55
N LEU A 357 -1.23 9.96 -1.90
CA LEU A 357 -0.96 11.28 -2.46
C LEU A 357 0.48 11.70 -2.12
N CYS A 358 1.37 11.62 -3.11
CA CYS A 358 2.76 12.00 -2.95
C CYS A 358 3.03 13.37 -3.56
N LEU A 359 3.71 14.23 -2.80
CA LEU A 359 4.08 15.55 -3.27
C LEU A 359 5.47 15.53 -3.92
N SER A 360 5.63 16.33 -4.96
CA SER A 360 6.90 16.46 -5.69
C SER A 360 7.22 17.91 -6.01
N GLN A 361 8.49 18.25 -5.96
CA GLN A 361 8.96 19.56 -6.37
C GLN A 361 9.42 19.53 -7.84
N LEU A 362 8.97 20.49 -8.63
CA LEU A 362 9.37 20.63 -10.03
C LEU A 362 10.77 21.24 -10.18
N SER A 363 11.47 20.83 -11.23
CA SER A 363 12.74 21.46 -11.62
C SER A 363 12.54 22.90 -12.07
N ARG A 364 13.65 23.70 -12.13
CA ARG A 364 13.58 25.09 -12.59
C ARG A 364 13.46 25.22 -14.13
N ALA A 365 13.34 24.11 -14.85
CA ALA A 365 13.31 24.13 -16.31
C ALA A 365 12.08 24.83 -16.89
N ASN A 366 10.92 24.72 -16.22
CA ASN A 366 9.69 25.38 -16.65
C ASN A 366 9.77 26.92 -16.59
N GLU A 367 10.58 27.48 -15.67
CA GLU A 367 10.71 28.95 -15.53
C GLU A 367 11.39 29.62 -16.72
N LYS A 368 12.14 28.85 -17.53
CA LYS A 368 12.85 29.32 -18.71
C LYS A 368 11.97 29.39 -19.96
N ARG A 369 10.75 28.82 -19.90
CA ARG A 369 9.80 28.85 -21.02
C ARG A 369 8.96 30.11 -20.99
N GLU A 370 8.43 30.49 -22.14
CA GLU A 370 7.44 31.58 -22.27
C GLU A 370 6.15 31.20 -21.53
N ASP A 371 5.60 30.04 -21.79
CA ASP A 371 4.54 29.41 -20.97
C ASP A 371 5.19 28.61 -19.84
N LYS A 372 5.00 29.12 -18.62
CA LYS A 372 5.57 28.55 -17.40
C LYS A 372 4.68 27.44 -16.79
N ARG A 373 3.54 27.08 -17.44
CA ARG A 373 2.71 25.96 -16.99
C ARG A 373 3.51 24.67 -16.98
N PRO A 374 3.44 23.92 -15.89
CA PRO A 374 4.13 22.63 -15.78
C PRO A 374 3.61 21.59 -16.78
N MET A 375 4.51 20.74 -17.23
CA MET A 375 4.21 19.58 -18.07
C MET A 375 4.98 18.34 -17.57
N LEU A 376 4.59 17.15 -18.01
CA LEU A 376 5.19 15.89 -17.56
C LEU A 376 6.71 15.86 -17.69
N SER A 377 7.27 16.47 -18.74
CA SER A 377 8.72 16.56 -18.92
C SER A 377 9.44 17.38 -17.84
N ASP A 378 8.74 18.19 -17.03
CA ASP A 378 9.34 18.96 -15.94
C ASP A 378 9.61 18.09 -14.68
N LEU A 379 9.11 16.85 -14.66
CA LEU A 379 9.44 15.81 -13.70
C LEU A 379 10.79 15.11 -14.02
N ARG A 380 11.66 15.69 -14.82
CA ARG A 380 12.85 15.09 -15.45
C ARG A 380 13.84 14.35 -14.54
N GLU A 381 13.96 14.72 -13.28
CA GLU A 381 14.76 13.93 -12.31
C GLU A 381 13.98 12.72 -11.77
N SER A 382 12.73 12.53 -12.21
CA SER A 382 11.75 11.60 -11.68
C SER A 382 10.93 10.95 -12.80
N GLY A 383 11.51 10.65 -13.96
CA GLY A 383 10.82 10.04 -15.11
C GLY A 383 10.12 8.71 -14.77
N ALA A 384 10.64 7.97 -13.81
CA ALA A 384 10.01 6.75 -13.30
C ALA A 384 8.72 7.04 -12.53
N ILE A 385 8.65 8.16 -11.79
CA ILE A 385 7.43 8.56 -11.05
C ILE A 385 6.29 8.82 -12.02
N GLU A 386 6.57 9.45 -13.17
CA GLU A 386 5.57 9.63 -14.21
C GLU A 386 5.00 8.28 -14.69
N GLN A 387 5.83 7.25 -14.81
CA GLN A 387 5.39 5.92 -15.24
C GLN A 387 4.58 5.20 -14.17
N ASP A 388 5.02 5.25 -12.91
CA ASP A 388 4.43 4.52 -11.79
C ASP A 388 3.13 5.16 -11.30
N ALA A 389 3.02 6.51 -11.32
CA ALA A 389 1.83 7.21 -10.89
C ALA A 389 0.64 6.93 -11.80
N ASP A 390 -0.54 6.74 -11.22
CA ASP A 390 -1.80 6.59 -11.94
C ASP A 390 -2.35 7.94 -12.36
N ILE A 391 -2.20 8.94 -11.49
CA ILE A 391 -2.65 10.31 -11.70
C ILE A 391 -1.47 11.26 -11.41
N VAL A 392 -1.26 12.23 -12.30
CA VAL A 392 -0.29 13.31 -12.11
C VAL A 392 -1.00 14.64 -12.24
N MET A 393 -0.93 15.43 -11.18
CA MET A 393 -1.49 16.78 -11.07
C MET A 393 -0.39 17.80 -10.89
N PHE A 394 -0.51 18.91 -11.59
CA PHE A 394 0.34 20.07 -11.38
C PHE A 394 -0.45 21.23 -10.81
N LEU A 395 0.17 21.99 -9.91
CA LEU A 395 -0.39 23.22 -9.40
C LEU A 395 0.38 24.40 -9.99
N TYR A 396 -0.36 25.33 -10.60
CA TYR A 396 0.17 26.51 -11.23
C TYR A 396 -0.65 27.75 -10.85
N ARG A 397 0.04 28.87 -10.68
CA ARG A 397 -0.58 30.16 -10.42
C ARG A 397 0.08 31.21 -11.32
N ASP A 398 -0.72 31.87 -12.16
CA ASP A 398 -0.24 32.89 -13.09
C ASP A 398 0.18 34.18 -12.34
N ASP A 399 -0.57 34.53 -11.28
CA ASP A 399 -0.30 35.70 -10.43
C ASP A 399 1.04 35.64 -9.66
N TYR A 400 1.61 34.45 -9.52
CA TYR A 400 2.94 34.28 -8.92
C TYR A 400 4.06 34.75 -9.85
N TYR A 401 3.84 34.68 -11.17
CA TYR A 401 4.83 35.04 -12.17
C TYR A 401 4.57 36.40 -12.81
N LYS A 402 3.33 36.89 -12.78
CA LYS A 402 2.90 38.15 -13.42
C LYS A 402 2.11 39.01 -12.43
N GLU A 403 2.63 40.17 -12.10
CA GLU A 403 1.95 41.10 -11.18
C GLU A 403 0.62 41.63 -11.75
N ASP A 404 0.52 41.76 -13.06
CA ASP A 404 -0.67 42.22 -13.78
C ASP A 404 -1.56 41.07 -14.30
N SER A 405 -1.51 39.89 -13.67
CA SER A 405 -2.33 38.77 -14.08
C SER A 405 -3.83 39.07 -13.89
N GLU A 406 -4.63 38.78 -14.92
CA GLU A 406 -6.10 38.80 -14.84
C GLU A 406 -6.64 37.72 -13.91
N LYS A 407 -5.86 36.65 -13.66
CA LYS A 407 -6.18 35.50 -12.84
C LYS A 407 -5.65 35.64 -11.41
N ARG A 408 -5.91 36.76 -10.75
CA ARG A 408 -5.49 36.94 -9.35
C ARG A 408 -6.19 35.97 -8.42
N ASN A 409 -5.43 35.34 -7.51
CA ASN A 409 -5.94 34.35 -6.56
C ASN A 409 -6.63 33.14 -7.21
N ILE A 410 -6.27 32.84 -8.46
CA ILE A 410 -6.71 31.63 -9.15
C ILE A 410 -5.51 30.69 -9.29
N ALA A 411 -5.70 29.45 -8.87
CA ALA A 411 -4.77 28.37 -9.07
C ALA A 411 -5.33 27.38 -10.09
N GLU A 412 -4.50 26.98 -11.03
CA GLU A 412 -4.82 25.93 -11.99
C GLU A 412 -4.30 24.59 -11.46
N CYS A 413 -5.22 23.64 -11.22
CA CYS A 413 -4.89 22.25 -11.00
C CYS A 413 -4.93 21.53 -12.35
N ILE A 414 -3.76 21.21 -12.89
CA ILE A 414 -3.60 20.62 -14.21
C ILE A 414 -3.46 19.10 -14.04
N VAL A 415 -4.48 18.34 -14.40
CA VAL A 415 -4.44 16.87 -14.46
C VAL A 415 -3.75 16.49 -15.76
N ALA A 416 -2.44 16.23 -15.70
CA ALA A 416 -1.59 15.98 -16.88
C ALA A 416 -1.53 14.46 -17.23
N LYS A 417 -1.81 13.58 -16.29
CA LYS A 417 -1.94 12.14 -16.49
C LYS A 417 -3.11 11.64 -15.65
N ASN A 418 -3.96 10.81 -16.26
CA ASN A 418 -5.04 10.11 -15.57
C ASN A 418 -5.28 8.76 -16.23
N ARG A 419 -5.03 7.65 -15.51
CA ARG A 419 -5.28 6.29 -16.02
C ARG A 419 -6.75 5.90 -16.02
N HIS A 420 -7.58 6.64 -15.25
CA HIS A 420 -8.99 6.31 -15.04
C HIS A 420 -9.95 7.24 -15.76
N GLY A 421 -9.44 8.23 -16.51
CA GLY A 421 -10.30 9.21 -17.15
C GLY A 421 -9.53 10.25 -17.98
N GLU A 422 -10.14 11.40 -18.14
CA GLU A 422 -9.62 12.47 -18.96
C GLU A 422 -8.58 13.32 -18.23
N THR A 423 -7.67 13.90 -19.00
CA THR A 423 -6.78 14.97 -18.56
C THR A 423 -7.48 16.34 -18.74
N GLY A 424 -6.96 17.37 -18.10
CA GLY A 424 -7.51 18.72 -18.22
C GLY A 424 -7.10 19.63 -17.09
N THR A 425 -7.59 20.86 -17.11
CA THR A 425 -7.26 21.89 -16.11
C THR A 425 -8.53 22.27 -15.36
N VAL A 426 -8.41 22.36 -14.05
CA VAL A 426 -9.45 22.83 -13.13
C VAL A 426 -8.95 24.09 -12.45
N GLU A 427 -9.76 25.13 -12.42
CA GLU A 427 -9.43 26.36 -11.71
C GLU A 427 -9.99 26.30 -10.28
N LEU A 428 -9.15 26.71 -9.33
CA LEU A 428 -9.46 26.76 -7.91
C LEU A 428 -9.19 28.18 -7.40
N ARG A 429 -9.95 28.62 -6.41
CA ARG A 429 -9.68 29.86 -5.70
C ARG A 429 -8.56 29.67 -4.70
N TRP A 430 -7.50 30.44 -4.79
CA TRP A 430 -6.45 30.51 -3.78
C TRP A 430 -6.71 31.62 -2.77
N MET A 431 -6.64 31.31 -1.49
CA MET A 431 -6.79 32.27 -0.40
C MET A 431 -5.49 32.28 0.43
N PRO A 432 -4.53 33.15 0.05
CA PRO A 432 -3.18 33.15 0.64
C PRO A 432 -3.19 33.44 2.14
N GLU A 433 -4.11 34.27 2.60
CA GLU A 433 -4.23 34.67 4.01
C GLU A 433 -4.48 33.43 4.91
N TYR A 434 -5.26 32.48 4.42
CA TYR A 434 -5.67 31.27 5.14
C TYR A 434 -4.91 30.03 4.68
N THR A 435 -3.97 30.19 3.75
CA THR A 435 -3.21 29.09 3.12
C THR A 435 -4.10 27.95 2.62
N THR A 436 -5.27 28.29 2.05
CA THR A 436 -6.30 27.31 1.64
C THR A 436 -6.78 27.53 0.21
N PHE A 437 -7.26 26.46 -0.38
CA PHE A 437 -7.94 26.47 -1.68
C PHE A 437 -9.45 26.32 -1.49
N GLY A 438 -10.22 26.88 -2.42
CA GLY A 438 -11.67 26.73 -2.50
C GLY A 438 -12.10 26.40 -3.92
N THR A 439 -13.32 25.89 -4.06
CA THR A 439 -13.96 25.72 -5.37
C THR A 439 -14.34 27.07 -5.95
N LEU A 440 -14.16 27.24 -7.27
CA LEU A 440 -14.81 28.29 -8.01
C LEU A 440 -16.21 27.81 -8.38
N GLU A 441 -17.26 28.44 -7.86
CA GLU A 441 -18.62 28.21 -8.34
C GLU A 441 -18.71 28.79 -9.77
N ASN A 442 -18.65 27.94 -10.77
CA ASN A 442 -19.12 28.31 -12.08
C ASN A 442 -20.66 28.34 -11.95
N ARG A 443 -21.24 29.51 -11.74
CA ARG A 443 -22.64 29.72 -12.09
C ARG A 443 -22.72 29.55 -13.60
N TYR A 444 -23.14 28.37 -14.03
CA TYR A 444 -23.72 28.25 -15.36
C TYR A 444 -25.01 29.05 -15.28
N ASP A 445 -25.03 30.22 -15.90
CA ASP A 445 -26.28 30.85 -16.32
C ASP A 445 -26.92 29.86 -17.32
N GLU A 446 -27.92 29.15 -16.85
CA GLU A 446 -28.86 28.44 -17.71
C GLU A 446 -29.60 29.53 -18.54
N GLU A 447 -29.23 29.68 -19.81
CA GLU A 447 -30.05 30.25 -20.85
C GLU A 447 -30.82 29.13 -21.57
#